data_545d0576245387c6b48e976d23751060
#
_entry.id   545d0576245387c6b48e976d23751060
#
_cell.length_a   1.000
_cell.length_b   1.000
_cell.length_c   1.000
_cell.angle_alpha   90.00
_cell.angle_beta   90.00
_cell.angle_gamma   90.00
#
_symmetry.space_group_name_H-M   'P 1'
#
loop_
_entity.id
_entity.type
_entity.pdbx_description
1 polymer ?
#
loop_
_entity_poly.entity_id
_entity_poly.type
_entity_poly.pdbx_seq_one_letter_code
_entity_poly.pdbx_strand_id
1 'polypeptide(L)' 'MGIVNIDDDLHDQIRKASTVSCRSINAQAAFWIKIGMLCEMNPTLSFNEIVARELRTAGVSEEAVKVALT' A
#
# COMPACT_ATOMS: atom_id res chain seq x y z
N MET A 1 3.15 20.61 -3.26
CA MET A 1 2.32 19.52 -2.69
C MET A 1 0.86 19.73 -3.06
N GLY A 2 0.21 18.67 -3.55
CA GLY A 2 -1.18 18.76 -3.95
C GLY A 2 -2.15 18.50 -2.81
N ILE A 3 -3.42 18.83 -3.03
CA ILE A 3 -4.50 18.59 -2.07
C ILE A 3 -5.54 17.74 -2.76
N VAL A 4 -5.98 16.68 -2.07
CA VAL A 4 -7.07 15.81 -2.52
C VAL A 4 -8.16 15.84 -1.46
N ASN A 5 -9.38 16.23 -1.86
CA ASN A 5 -10.51 16.24 -0.96
C ASN A 5 -11.27 14.92 -1.05
N ILE A 6 -11.52 14.30 0.10
CA ILE A 6 -12.27 13.06 0.20
C ILE A 6 -13.39 13.25 1.24
N ASP A 7 -14.45 12.44 1.13
CA ASP A 7 -15.55 12.53 2.08
C ASP A 7 -15.16 11.96 3.46
N ASP A 8 -15.97 12.29 4.46
CA ASP A 8 -15.69 11.90 5.84
C ASP A 8 -15.73 10.38 6.04
N ASP A 9 -16.62 9.69 5.35
CA ASP A 9 -16.73 8.24 5.48
C ASP A 9 -15.48 7.55 4.95
N LEU A 10 -14.99 7.97 3.81
CA LEU A 10 -13.76 7.42 3.23
C LEU A 10 -12.55 7.77 4.10
N HIS A 11 -12.49 9.00 4.60
CA HIS A 11 -11.43 9.43 5.51
C HIS A 11 -11.39 8.54 6.77
N ASP A 12 -12.56 8.20 7.32
CA ASP A 12 -12.63 7.34 8.49
C ASP A 12 -12.11 5.93 8.20
N GLN A 13 -12.40 5.39 7.01
CA GLN A 13 -11.88 4.09 6.61
C GLN A 13 -10.35 4.11 6.48
N ILE A 14 -9.80 5.19 5.93
CA ILE A 14 -8.34 5.36 5.83
C ILE A 14 -7.72 5.38 7.23
N ARG A 15 -8.33 6.10 8.17
CA ARG A 15 -7.85 6.19 9.55
C ARG A 15 -7.82 4.80 10.21
N LYS A 16 -8.88 4.03 10.05
CA LYS A 16 -8.96 2.67 10.60
C LYS A 16 -7.91 1.75 9.98
N ALA A 17 -7.76 1.80 8.66
CA ALA A 17 -6.77 0.99 7.96
C ALA A 17 -5.34 1.35 8.37
N SER A 18 -5.07 2.64 8.60
CA SER A 18 -3.74 3.09 9.01
C SER A 18 -3.32 2.51 10.36
N THR A 19 -4.27 2.30 11.26
CA THR A 19 -4.00 1.67 12.55
C THR A 19 -3.53 0.22 12.37
N VAL A 20 -4.21 -0.52 11.51
CA VAL A 20 -3.86 -1.94 11.26
C VAL A 20 -2.50 -2.07 10.59
N SER A 21 -2.19 -1.20 9.64
CA SER A 21 -0.95 -1.29 8.86
C SER A 21 0.23 -0.56 9.50
N CYS A 22 0.02 0.06 10.67
CA CYS A 22 1.07 0.82 11.38
C CYS A 22 1.63 1.96 10.52
N ARG A 23 0.72 2.66 9.82
CA ARG A 23 1.06 3.81 8.96
C ARG A 23 0.36 5.06 9.48
N SER A 24 0.88 6.24 9.07
CA SER A 24 0.13 7.48 9.25
C SER A 24 -1.07 7.49 8.30
N ILE A 25 -2.06 8.34 8.59
CA ILE A 25 -3.24 8.49 7.72
C ILE A 25 -2.80 8.91 6.30
N ASN A 26 -1.88 9.86 6.21
CA ASN A 26 -1.38 10.34 4.91
C ASN A 26 -0.65 9.24 4.15
N ALA A 27 0.18 8.46 4.83
CA ALA A 27 0.90 7.35 4.21
C ALA A 27 -0.05 6.25 3.74
N GLN A 28 -1.09 5.95 4.51
CA GLN A 28 -2.10 4.96 4.13
C GLN A 28 -2.87 5.43 2.88
N ALA A 29 -3.26 6.70 2.85
CA ALA A 29 -3.96 7.26 1.70
C ALA A 29 -3.07 7.22 0.45
N ALA A 30 -1.81 7.62 0.58
CA ALA A 30 -0.86 7.61 -0.53
C ALA A 30 -0.64 6.18 -1.06
N PHE A 31 -0.55 5.20 -0.16
CA PHE A 31 -0.38 3.80 -0.55
C PHE A 31 -1.59 3.31 -1.36
N TRP A 32 -2.81 3.57 -0.87
CA TRP A 32 -4.01 3.15 -1.58
C TRP A 32 -4.16 3.83 -2.94
N ILE A 33 -3.83 5.12 -3.03
CA ILE A 33 -3.86 5.85 -4.29
C ILE A 33 -2.86 5.24 -5.28
N LYS A 34 -1.64 4.99 -4.84
CA LYS A 34 -0.60 4.38 -5.68
C LYS A 34 -1.03 3.00 -6.17
N ILE A 35 -1.52 2.15 -5.27
CA ILE A 35 -1.95 0.80 -5.62
C ILE A 35 -3.14 0.85 -6.56
N GLY A 36 -4.11 1.75 -6.32
CA GLY A 36 -5.25 1.91 -7.22
C GLY A 36 -4.83 2.31 -8.63
N MET A 37 -3.89 3.25 -8.73
CA MET A 37 -3.33 3.66 -10.01
C MET A 37 -2.65 2.49 -10.71
N LEU A 38 -1.81 1.73 -9.99
CA LEU A 38 -1.10 0.59 -10.55
C LEU A 38 -2.05 -0.53 -10.98
N CYS A 39 -3.15 -0.74 -10.24
CA CYS A 39 -4.17 -1.70 -10.62
C CYS A 39 -4.83 -1.32 -11.94
N GLU A 40 -5.16 -0.05 -12.13
CA GLU A 40 -5.74 0.41 -13.39
C GLU A 40 -4.77 0.26 -14.56
N MET A 41 -3.50 0.54 -14.33
CA MET A 41 -2.46 0.43 -15.36
C MET A 41 -2.08 -1.01 -15.68
N ASN A 42 -2.44 -1.97 -14.82
CA ASN A 42 -2.07 -3.38 -14.97
C ASN A 42 -3.31 -4.26 -14.71
N PRO A 43 -4.32 -4.20 -15.60
CA PRO A 43 -5.62 -4.83 -15.32
C PRO A 43 -5.60 -6.35 -15.21
N THR A 44 -4.51 -7.00 -15.62
CA THR A 44 -4.37 -8.46 -15.51
C THR A 44 -3.66 -8.90 -14.24
N LEU A 45 -3.13 -7.96 -13.44
CA LEU A 45 -2.43 -8.28 -12.20
C LEU A 45 -3.37 -8.10 -11.00
N SER A 46 -3.25 -9.01 -10.03
CA SER A 46 -3.96 -8.87 -8.76
C SER A 46 -3.27 -7.86 -7.86
N PHE A 47 -3.98 -7.43 -6.83
CA PHE A 47 -3.40 -6.58 -5.78
C PHE A 47 -2.13 -7.21 -5.20
N ASN A 48 -2.18 -8.50 -4.86
CA ASN A 48 -1.05 -9.20 -4.27
C ASN A 48 0.16 -9.25 -5.22
N GLU A 49 -0.08 -9.45 -6.51
CA GLU A 49 0.99 -9.48 -7.50
C GLU A 49 1.65 -8.10 -7.65
N ILE A 50 0.84 -7.03 -7.63
CA ILE A 50 1.35 -5.67 -7.72
C ILE A 50 2.19 -5.33 -6.49
N VAL A 51 1.70 -5.62 -5.29
CA VAL A 51 2.43 -5.35 -4.05
C VAL A 51 3.72 -6.15 -4.02
N ALA A 52 3.69 -7.43 -4.41
CA ALA A 52 4.88 -8.26 -4.45
C ALA A 52 5.93 -7.70 -5.40
N ARG A 53 5.49 -7.20 -6.57
CA ARG A 53 6.40 -6.58 -7.54
C ARG A 53 7.05 -5.32 -6.98
N GLU A 54 6.24 -4.46 -6.32
CA GLU A 54 6.75 -3.23 -5.73
C GLU A 54 7.75 -3.51 -4.60
N LEU A 55 7.48 -4.53 -3.78
CA LEU A 55 8.39 -4.94 -2.72
C LEU A 55 9.72 -5.43 -3.29
N ARG A 56 9.69 -6.25 -4.33
CA ARG A 56 10.92 -6.72 -4.98
C ARG A 56 11.71 -5.57 -5.59
N THR A 57 11.02 -4.64 -6.23
CA THR A 57 11.67 -3.45 -6.82
C THR A 57 12.37 -2.62 -5.75
N ALA A 58 11.79 -2.55 -4.55
CA ALA A 58 12.37 -1.84 -3.41
C ALA A 58 13.46 -2.64 -2.69
N GLY A 59 13.69 -3.88 -3.09
CA GLY A 59 14.74 -4.72 -2.50
C GLY A 59 14.30 -5.57 -1.31
N VAL A 60 13.00 -5.67 -1.06
CA VAL A 60 12.49 -6.51 0.03
C VAL A 60 12.58 -7.98 -0.38
N SER A 61 13.12 -8.82 0.49
CA SER A 61 13.37 -10.23 0.20
C SER A 61 12.82 -11.11 1.32
N GLU A 62 12.14 -12.19 0.94
CA GLU A 62 11.67 -13.21 1.87
C GLU A 62 12.84 -13.92 2.58
N GLU A 63 13.96 -14.03 1.89
CA GLU A 63 15.14 -14.71 2.44
C GLU A 63 15.66 -14.01 3.69
N ALA A 64 15.61 -12.68 3.71
CA ALA A 64 16.03 -11.91 4.89
C ALA A 64 15.17 -12.25 6.10
N VAL A 65 13.87 -12.45 5.91
CA VAL A 65 12.95 -12.83 6.99
C VAL A 65 13.22 -14.26 7.46
N LYS A 66 13.45 -15.19 6.53
CA LYS A 66 13.78 -16.59 6.88
C LYS A 66 15.05 -16.68 7.71
N VAL A 67 16.08 -15.92 7.34
CA VAL A 67 17.35 -15.87 8.09
C VAL A 67 17.12 -15.33 9.49
N ALA A 68 16.30 -14.29 9.63
CA ALA A 68 16.01 -13.69 10.93
C ALA A 68 15.23 -14.62 11.86
N LEU A 69 14.44 -15.55 11.31
CA LEU A 69 13.61 -16.47 12.09
C LEU A 69 14.33 -17.77 12.44
N THR A 70 15.44 -18.04 11.81
CA THR A 70 16.23 -19.24 12.08
C THR A 70 17.37 -18.94 13.06
#